data_b7f5639d655b36160b7739bcc9df80ab
#
_entry.id   b7f5639d655b36160b7739bcc9df80ab
#
_cell.length_a   1.000
_cell.length_b   1.000
_cell.length_c   1.000
_cell.angle_alpha   90.00
_cell.angle_beta   90.00
_cell.angle_gamma   90.00
#
_symmetry.space_group_name_H-M   'P 1'
#
loop_
_entity.id
_entity.type
_entity.pdbx_description
1 polymer ?
#
loop_
_entity_poly.entity_id
_entity_poly.type
_entity_poly.pdbx_seq_one_letter_code
_entity_poly.pdbx_strand_id
1 'polypeptide(L)'
;MHYCRPLCRQPKFAALRLSAGSPGAALALFQGDNWQARETLCQALAYSVPSGDWYSLLAALNHEQAPARLHWLATLLMDALKRHHGAAQVTNVDVPGLVAELANHLSPSRLQAILGDVCHIREQLMSVTGINRELLITDLLLRIEHYLQPGVVLPVPHL
;
A
#
# COMPACT_ATOMS: atom_id res chain seq x y z
N MET A 1 24.66 28.86 5.10
CA MET A 1 23.74 28.49 3.99
C MET A 1 22.82 27.40 4.51
N HIS A 2 21.61 27.78 4.94
CA HIS A 2 20.61 26.80 5.35
C HIS A 2 19.83 26.40 4.10
N TYR A 3 20.09 25.20 3.61
CA TYR A 3 19.19 24.56 2.67
C TYR A 3 17.87 24.28 3.38
N CYS A 4 16.89 25.14 3.17
CA CYS A 4 15.51 24.81 3.46
C CYS A 4 15.12 23.57 2.67
N ARG A 5 15.02 22.45 3.34
CA ARG A 5 14.54 21.19 2.76
C ARG A 5 13.12 21.41 2.21
N PRO A 6 12.84 21.09 0.96
CA PRO A 6 11.47 21.13 0.42
C PRO A 6 10.55 20.06 1.03
N LEU A 7 10.97 19.40 2.10
CA LEU A 7 10.32 18.25 2.72
C LEU A 7 9.05 18.56 3.53
N CYS A 8 8.77 19.84 3.87
CA CYS A 8 7.62 20.17 4.72
C CYS A 8 6.26 20.19 4.03
N ARG A 9 6.20 20.17 2.68
CA ARG A 9 4.92 20.22 1.96
C ARG A 9 4.42 18.85 1.50
N GLN A 10 5.30 17.91 1.28
CA GLN A 10 4.96 16.60 0.68
C GLN A 10 4.01 15.74 1.52
N PRO A 11 4.18 15.58 2.86
CA PRO A 11 3.25 14.79 3.65
C PRO A 11 1.82 15.33 3.63
N LYS A 12 1.65 16.64 3.67
CA LYS A 12 0.32 17.28 3.65
C LYS A 12 -0.39 17.06 2.31
N PHE A 13 0.33 17.14 1.21
CA PHE A 13 -0.21 16.84 -0.12
C PHE A 13 -0.54 15.37 -0.28
N ALA A 14 0.31 14.48 0.20
CA ALA A 14 0.03 13.05 0.20
C ALA A 14 -1.23 12.73 1.03
N ALA A 15 -1.34 13.29 2.23
CA ALA A 15 -2.51 13.12 3.08
C ALA A 15 -3.80 13.60 2.39
N LEU A 16 -3.77 14.75 1.72
CA LEU A 16 -4.92 15.28 1.00
C LEU A 16 -5.32 14.37 -0.17
N ARG A 17 -4.36 13.85 -0.92
CA ARG A 17 -4.61 12.91 -2.02
C ARG A 17 -5.12 11.56 -1.54
N LEU A 18 -4.55 11.02 -0.45
CA LEU A 18 -5.03 9.80 0.19
C LEU A 18 -6.47 9.91 0.67
N SER A 19 -6.90 11.11 1.00
CA SER A 19 -8.24 11.43 1.50
C SER A 19 -9.19 11.93 0.40
N ALA A 20 -8.87 11.68 -0.86
CA ALA A 20 -9.65 12.11 -2.03
C ALA A 20 -10.02 13.61 -2.01
N GLY A 21 -9.11 14.45 -1.52
CA GLY A 21 -9.29 15.89 -1.43
C GLY A 21 -10.09 16.39 -0.21
N SER A 22 -10.48 15.50 0.71
CA SER A 22 -11.18 15.88 1.94
C SER A 22 -10.21 16.44 2.99
N PRO A 23 -10.30 17.75 3.36
CA PRO A 23 -9.40 18.32 4.37
C PRO A 23 -9.56 17.70 5.75
N GLY A 24 -10.79 17.37 6.16
CA GLY A 24 -11.08 16.73 7.44
C GLY A 24 -10.46 15.33 7.56
N ALA A 25 -10.60 14.51 6.51
CA ALA A 25 -10.00 13.20 6.46
C ALA A 25 -8.47 13.27 6.37
N ALA A 26 -7.93 14.25 5.64
CA ALA A 26 -6.49 14.50 5.60
C ALA A 26 -5.93 14.89 6.98
N LEU A 27 -6.65 15.73 7.71
CA LEU A 27 -6.28 16.10 9.08
C LEU A 27 -6.30 14.89 10.02
N ALA A 28 -7.29 14.00 9.87
CA ALA A 28 -7.40 12.78 10.67
C ALA A 28 -6.19 11.85 10.49
N LEU A 29 -5.51 11.86 9.35
CA LEU A 29 -4.26 11.10 9.14
C LEU A 29 -3.11 11.57 10.03
N PHE A 30 -3.12 12.84 10.46
CA PHE A 30 -2.11 13.39 11.38
C PHE A 30 -2.54 13.31 12.85
N GLN A 31 -3.76 12.84 13.13
CA GLN A 31 -4.23 12.63 14.49
C GLN A 31 -3.77 11.27 15.02
N GLY A 32 -3.36 11.23 16.28
CA GLY A 32 -2.83 10.02 16.91
C GLY A 32 -1.61 9.49 16.16
N ASP A 33 -1.51 8.17 16.04
CA ASP A 33 -0.37 7.47 15.45
C ASP A 33 -0.57 7.07 13.97
N ASN A 34 -1.60 7.59 13.30
CA ASN A 34 -1.94 7.15 11.95
C ASN A 34 -0.85 7.45 10.92
N TRP A 35 -0.28 8.65 10.96
CA TRP A 35 0.80 9.00 10.03
C TRP A 35 2.06 8.16 10.31
N GLN A 36 2.40 7.97 11.57
CA GLN A 36 3.52 7.12 11.97
C GLN A 36 3.30 5.66 11.55
N ALA A 37 2.09 5.14 11.68
CA ALA A 37 1.73 3.80 11.22
C ALA A 37 1.90 3.66 9.70
N ARG A 38 1.53 4.69 8.93
CA ARG A 38 1.76 4.72 7.48
C ARG A 38 3.25 4.74 7.14
N GLU A 39 4.04 5.56 7.83
CA GLU A 39 5.49 5.58 7.64
C GLU A 39 6.12 4.22 7.95
N THR A 40 5.69 3.57 9.03
CA THR A 40 6.13 2.21 9.39
C THR A 40 5.79 1.19 8.30
N LEU A 41 4.59 1.26 7.73
CA LEU A 41 4.19 0.40 6.61
C LEU A 41 5.08 0.65 5.38
N CYS A 42 5.34 1.91 5.04
CA CYS A 42 6.22 2.26 3.90
C CYS A 42 7.65 1.74 4.11
N GLN A 43 8.19 1.84 5.32
CA GLN A 43 9.51 1.30 5.65
C GLN A 43 9.55 -0.23 5.56
N ALA A 44 8.51 -0.91 6.05
CA ALA A 44 8.39 -2.36 5.94
C ALA A 44 8.29 -2.81 4.48
N LEU A 45 7.54 -2.10 3.64
CA LEU A 45 7.46 -2.35 2.19
C LEU A 45 8.81 -2.15 1.50
N ALA A 46 9.56 -1.11 1.86
CA ALA A 46 10.87 -0.86 1.30
C ALA A 46 11.86 -2.02 1.54
N TYR A 47 11.68 -2.76 2.64
CA TYR A 47 12.39 -4.01 2.90
C TYR A 47 11.79 -5.20 2.14
N SER A 48 10.47 -5.36 2.17
CA SER A 48 9.77 -6.53 1.63
C SER A 48 9.86 -6.65 0.12
N VAL A 49 9.81 -5.53 -0.59
CA VAL A 49 9.80 -5.51 -2.06
C VAL A 49 11.09 -6.11 -2.65
N PRO A 50 12.30 -5.66 -2.30
CA PRO A 50 13.52 -6.24 -2.84
C PRO A 50 13.86 -7.62 -2.25
N SER A 51 13.48 -7.90 -1.00
CA SER A 51 13.77 -9.18 -0.35
C SER A 51 12.82 -10.31 -0.74
N GLY A 52 11.60 -9.97 -1.18
CA GLY A 52 10.54 -10.95 -1.43
C GLY A 52 9.85 -11.47 -0.16
N ASP A 53 10.24 -11.00 1.01
CA ASP A 53 9.64 -11.35 2.31
C ASP A 53 8.45 -10.44 2.61
N TRP A 54 7.31 -10.76 2.02
CA TRP A 54 6.06 -10.01 2.24
C TRP A 54 5.38 -10.39 3.54
N TYR A 55 5.64 -11.57 4.07
CA TYR A 55 5.11 -12.00 5.36
C TYR A 55 5.54 -11.06 6.50
N SER A 56 6.70 -10.42 6.39
CA SER A 56 7.17 -9.42 7.36
C SER A 56 6.25 -8.19 7.51
N LEU A 57 5.33 -7.97 6.56
CA LEU A 57 4.32 -6.91 6.65
C LEU A 57 3.20 -7.21 7.65
N LEU A 58 3.09 -8.44 8.15
CA LEU A 58 2.01 -8.83 9.06
C LEU A 58 1.94 -7.91 10.29
N ALA A 59 3.09 -7.62 10.90
CA ALA A 59 3.15 -6.74 12.07
C ALA A 59 2.62 -5.31 11.80
N ALA A 60 2.88 -4.78 10.60
CA ALA A 60 2.42 -3.45 10.21
C ALA A 60 0.94 -3.42 9.81
N LEU A 61 0.38 -4.53 9.34
CA LEU A 61 -0.99 -4.62 8.83
C LEU A 61 -1.99 -5.14 9.85
N ASN A 62 -1.57 -6.04 10.75
CA ASN A 62 -2.48 -6.67 11.73
C ASN A 62 -2.80 -5.73 12.89
N HIS A 63 -3.77 -4.87 12.69
CA HIS A 63 -4.22 -3.86 13.64
C HIS A 63 -5.72 -3.63 13.49
N GLU A 64 -6.36 -3.04 14.49
CA GLU A 64 -7.79 -2.68 14.42
C GLU A 64 -8.13 -1.83 13.19
N GLN A 65 -7.20 -0.98 12.78
CA GLN A 65 -7.33 -0.15 11.57
C GLN A 65 -6.75 -0.83 10.32
N ALA A 66 -6.71 -2.14 10.26
CA ALA A 66 -6.23 -2.87 9.09
C ALA A 66 -6.90 -2.44 7.77
N PRO A 67 -8.20 -2.14 7.70
CA PRO A 67 -8.81 -1.64 6.47
C PRO A 67 -8.17 -0.34 5.97
N ALA A 68 -7.84 0.61 6.85
CA ALA A 68 -7.15 1.84 6.48
C ALA A 68 -5.71 1.56 6.02
N ARG A 69 -5.01 0.66 6.70
CA ARG A 69 -3.63 0.28 6.35
C ARG A 69 -3.57 -0.45 5.01
N LEU A 70 -4.52 -1.33 4.73
CA LEU A 70 -4.68 -1.98 3.42
C LEU A 70 -5.03 -0.97 2.32
N HIS A 71 -5.80 0.07 2.64
CA HIS A 71 -6.05 1.16 1.71
C HIS A 71 -4.76 1.89 1.34
N TRP A 72 -3.89 2.19 2.29
CA TRP A 72 -2.58 2.80 1.99
C TRP A 72 -1.73 1.91 1.08
N LEU A 73 -1.70 0.61 1.36
CA LEU A 73 -1.01 -0.37 0.50
C LEU A 73 -1.60 -0.37 -0.92
N ALA A 74 -2.93 -0.38 -1.04
CA ALA A 74 -3.61 -0.34 -2.34
C ALA A 74 -3.24 0.91 -3.14
N THR A 75 -3.16 2.09 -2.50
CA THR A 75 -2.78 3.33 -3.19
C THR A 75 -1.33 3.30 -3.69
N LEU A 76 -0.41 2.68 -2.95
CA LEU A 76 0.97 2.49 -3.37
C LEU A 76 1.09 1.56 -4.58
N LEU A 77 0.36 0.44 -4.57
CA LEU A 77 0.29 -0.49 -5.69
C LEU A 77 -0.34 0.17 -6.93
N MET A 78 -1.38 0.97 -6.73
CA MET A 78 -2.02 1.73 -7.80
C MET A 78 -1.06 2.75 -8.43
N ASP A 79 -0.29 3.47 -7.62
CA ASP A 79 0.71 4.42 -8.11
C ASP A 79 1.83 3.71 -8.90
N ALA A 80 2.27 2.54 -8.45
CA ALA A 80 3.24 1.73 -9.19
C ALA A 80 2.68 1.27 -10.54
N LEU A 81 1.41 0.88 -10.59
CA LEU A 81 0.73 0.51 -11.83
C LEU A 81 0.60 1.70 -12.78
N LYS A 82 0.20 2.87 -12.26
CA LYS A 82 0.16 4.12 -13.02
C LYS A 82 1.52 4.47 -13.61
N ARG A 83 2.59 4.24 -12.86
CA ARG A 83 3.96 4.47 -13.33
C ARG A 83 4.30 3.60 -14.55
N HIS A 84 3.89 2.33 -14.57
CA HIS A 84 4.04 1.47 -15.74
C HIS A 84 3.32 2.00 -16.98
N HIS A 85 2.20 2.69 -16.80
CA HIS A 85 1.41 3.27 -17.88
C HIS A 85 1.76 4.73 -18.20
N GLY A 86 2.84 5.27 -17.61
CA GLY A 86 3.30 6.62 -17.87
C GLY A 86 2.39 7.74 -17.33
N ALA A 87 1.51 7.43 -16.38
CA ALA A 87 0.64 8.43 -15.78
C ALA A 87 1.42 9.37 -14.85
N ALA A 88 1.18 10.68 -15.01
CA ALA A 88 1.91 11.71 -14.26
C ALA A 88 1.37 11.90 -12.83
N GLN A 89 0.09 11.58 -12.59
CA GLN A 89 -0.55 11.83 -11.30
C GLN A 89 -0.42 10.62 -10.38
N VAL A 90 0.24 10.83 -9.25
CA VAL A 90 0.39 9.85 -8.18
C VAL A 90 -0.23 10.35 -6.88
N THR A 91 -0.67 9.44 -6.04
CA THR A 91 -1.25 9.74 -4.72
C THR A 91 -0.15 9.92 -3.66
N ASN A 92 0.84 9.04 -3.67
CA ASN A 92 1.89 8.96 -2.65
C ASN A 92 3.11 9.79 -3.05
N VAL A 93 2.94 11.10 -3.13
CA VAL A 93 3.98 12.07 -3.56
C VAL A 93 5.14 12.19 -2.56
N ASP A 94 4.96 11.72 -1.35
CA ASP A 94 5.95 11.75 -0.27
C ASP A 94 6.95 10.57 -0.33
N VAL A 95 6.62 9.50 -1.02
CA VAL A 95 7.45 8.28 -1.13
C VAL A 95 7.68 7.84 -2.59
N PRO A 96 8.18 8.72 -3.47
CA PRO A 96 8.35 8.41 -4.89
C PRO A 96 9.35 7.27 -5.12
N GLY A 97 10.35 7.13 -4.26
CA GLY A 97 11.33 6.04 -4.31
C GLY A 97 10.69 4.67 -4.08
N LEU A 98 9.77 4.56 -3.12
CA LEU A 98 9.05 3.30 -2.86
C LEU A 98 8.14 2.93 -4.03
N VAL A 99 7.44 3.89 -4.61
CA VAL A 99 6.61 3.67 -5.80
C VAL A 99 7.46 3.17 -6.97
N ALA A 100 8.64 3.75 -7.17
CA ALA A 100 9.59 3.30 -8.20
C ALA A 100 10.08 1.87 -7.94
N GLU A 101 10.41 1.52 -6.70
CA GLU A 101 10.82 0.16 -6.31
C GLU A 101 9.71 -0.87 -6.57
N LEU A 102 8.47 -0.56 -6.20
CA LEU A 102 7.32 -1.41 -6.51
C LEU A 102 7.17 -1.64 -8.01
N ALA A 103 7.27 -0.59 -8.82
CA ALA A 103 7.16 -0.67 -10.27
C ALA A 103 8.33 -1.46 -10.90
N ASN A 104 9.54 -1.34 -10.35
CA ASN A 104 10.73 -2.03 -10.84
C ASN A 104 10.72 -3.53 -10.53
N HIS A 105 10.19 -3.92 -9.37
CA HIS A 105 10.17 -5.32 -8.93
C HIS A 105 8.92 -6.09 -9.34
N LEU A 106 7.80 -5.39 -9.58
CA LEU A 106 6.51 -6.01 -9.87
C LEU A 106 6.02 -5.63 -11.27
N SER A 107 5.73 -6.64 -12.08
CA SER A 107 5.10 -6.44 -13.39
C SER A 107 3.68 -5.88 -13.25
N PRO A 108 3.12 -5.23 -14.29
CA PRO A 108 1.72 -4.79 -14.26
C PRO A 108 0.73 -5.91 -13.89
N SER A 109 0.93 -7.12 -14.39
CA SER A 109 0.07 -8.27 -14.08
C SER A 109 0.14 -8.66 -12.61
N ARG A 110 1.33 -8.68 -12.01
CA ARG A 110 1.50 -8.94 -10.57
C ARG A 110 0.90 -7.85 -9.71
N LEU A 111 1.12 -6.59 -10.07
CA LEU A 111 0.50 -5.45 -9.39
C LEU A 111 -1.02 -5.52 -9.40
N GLN A 112 -1.63 -5.88 -10.53
CA GLN A 112 -3.07 -6.04 -10.65
C GLN A 112 -3.59 -7.19 -9.77
N ALA A 113 -2.92 -8.33 -9.77
CA ALA A 113 -3.31 -9.48 -8.95
C ALA A 113 -3.24 -9.15 -7.45
N ILE A 114 -2.14 -8.56 -7.01
CA ILE A 114 -1.94 -8.17 -5.61
C ILE A 114 -2.97 -7.11 -5.20
N LEU A 115 -3.18 -6.08 -6.03
CA LEU A 115 -4.16 -5.03 -5.77
C LEU A 115 -5.57 -5.58 -5.64
N GLY A 116 -5.97 -6.51 -6.50
CA GLY A 116 -7.27 -7.19 -6.43
C GLY A 116 -7.47 -7.91 -5.10
N ASP A 117 -6.47 -8.68 -4.66
CA ASP A 117 -6.53 -9.40 -3.39
C ASP A 117 -6.54 -8.45 -2.18
N VAL A 118 -5.73 -7.40 -2.19
CA VAL A 118 -5.70 -6.37 -1.13
C VAL A 118 -7.07 -5.71 -1.00
N CYS A 119 -7.69 -5.32 -2.10
CA CYS A 119 -9.03 -4.71 -2.09
C CYS A 119 -10.09 -5.70 -1.58
N HIS A 120 -10.03 -6.95 -2.00
CA HIS A 120 -10.97 -7.98 -1.57
C HIS A 120 -10.87 -8.26 -0.06
N ILE A 121 -9.68 -8.44 0.48
CA ILE A 121 -9.46 -8.64 1.92
C ILE A 121 -9.91 -7.42 2.71
N ARG A 122 -9.62 -6.21 2.23
CA ARG A 122 -10.10 -4.98 2.86
C ARG A 122 -11.63 -4.95 2.94
N GLU A 123 -12.31 -5.29 1.86
CA GLU A 123 -13.78 -5.35 1.83
C GLU A 123 -14.32 -6.38 2.82
N GLN A 124 -13.73 -7.57 2.89
CA GLN A 124 -14.12 -8.60 3.85
C GLN A 124 -13.96 -8.12 5.30
N LEU A 125 -12.86 -7.45 5.63
CA LEU A 125 -12.62 -6.89 6.97
C LEU A 125 -13.62 -5.80 7.35
N MET A 126 -14.17 -5.08 6.37
CA MET A 126 -15.16 -4.03 6.61
C MET A 126 -16.60 -4.55 6.68
N SER A 127 -16.91 -5.63 5.99
CA SER A 127 -18.28 -6.11 5.80
C SER A 127 -18.65 -7.31 6.67
N VAL A 128 -17.69 -8.15 7.06
CA VAL A 128 -17.94 -9.39 7.80
C VAL A 128 -17.55 -9.23 9.26
N THR A 129 -18.52 -9.44 10.16
CA THR A 129 -18.27 -9.44 11.61
C THR A 129 -17.71 -10.79 12.08
N GLY A 130 -16.83 -10.76 13.09
CA GLY A 130 -16.26 -11.96 13.69
C GLY A 130 -15.20 -12.67 12.86
N ILE A 131 -14.70 -12.02 11.82
CA ILE A 131 -13.64 -12.58 10.96
C ILE A 131 -12.29 -12.57 11.68
N ASN A 132 -11.51 -13.62 11.49
CA ASN A 132 -10.14 -13.66 12.00
C ASN A 132 -9.22 -12.81 11.11
N ARG A 133 -8.96 -11.59 11.55
CA ARG A 133 -8.16 -10.60 10.83
C ARG A 133 -6.73 -11.09 10.55
N GLU A 134 -6.08 -11.65 11.57
CA GLU A 134 -4.70 -12.13 11.42
C GLU A 134 -4.59 -13.24 10.38
N LEU A 135 -5.53 -14.17 10.40
CA LEU A 135 -5.57 -15.27 9.43
C LEU A 135 -5.77 -14.75 7.99
N LEU A 136 -6.67 -13.79 7.80
CA LEU A 136 -6.91 -13.20 6.49
C LEU A 136 -5.70 -12.45 5.95
N ILE A 137 -5.04 -11.66 6.79
CA ILE A 137 -3.85 -10.90 6.38
C ILE A 137 -2.69 -11.86 6.11
N THR A 138 -2.52 -12.90 6.92
CA THR A 138 -1.52 -13.94 6.70
C THR A 138 -1.74 -14.64 5.35
N ASP A 139 -2.97 -15.04 5.06
CA ASP A 139 -3.32 -15.66 3.76
C ASP A 139 -3.00 -14.72 2.59
N LEU A 140 -3.36 -13.45 2.72
CA LEU A 140 -3.03 -12.42 1.73
C LEU A 140 -1.53 -12.34 1.47
N LEU A 141 -0.71 -12.23 2.51
CA LEU A 141 0.74 -12.06 2.38
C LEU A 141 1.40 -13.31 1.78
N LEU A 142 1.00 -14.49 2.18
CA LEU A 142 1.48 -15.74 1.59
C LEU A 142 1.06 -15.89 0.12
N ARG A 143 -0.12 -15.44 -0.23
CA ARG A 143 -0.60 -15.41 -1.61
C ARG A 143 0.22 -14.44 -2.47
N ILE A 144 0.56 -13.27 -1.93
CA ILE A 144 1.46 -12.32 -2.60
C ILE A 144 2.81 -12.98 -2.87
N GLU A 145 3.41 -13.62 -1.88
CA GLU A 145 4.69 -14.33 -2.07
C GLU A 145 4.58 -15.44 -3.13
N HIS A 146 3.45 -16.13 -3.18
CA HIS A 146 3.20 -17.11 -4.24
C HIS A 146 3.19 -16.47 -5.63
N TYR A 147 2.57 -15.29 -5.80
CA TYR A 147 2.56 -14.58 -7.09
C TYR A 147 3.95 -14.14 -7.56
N LEU A 148 4.91 -14.04 -6.65
CA LEU A 148 6.29 -13.68 -6.98
C LEU A 148 7.11 -14.85 -7.51
N GLN A 149 6.64 -16.08 -7.35
CA GLN A 149 7.34 -17.27 -7.83
C GLN A 149 7.40 -17.31 -9.36
N PRO A 150 8.50 -17.83 -9.96
CA PRO A 150 8.59 -18.01 -11.40
C PRO A 150 7.52 -18.98 -11.91
N GLY A 151 6.91 -18.66 -13.06
CA GLY A 151 5.97 -19.54 -13.75
C GLY A 151 4.58 -19.67 -13.14
N VAL A 152 4.26 -18.87 -12.13
CA VAL A 152 2.92 -18.86 -11.53
C VAL A 152 1.91 -18.22 -12.46
N VAL A 153 0.76 -18.88 -12.62
CA VAL A 153 -0.40 -18.33 -13.32
C VAL A 153 -1.11 -17.36 -12.37
N LEU A 154 -1.16 -16.10 -12.77
CA LEU A 154 -1.83 -15.04 -12.01
C LEU A 154 -3.34 -15.07 -12.27
N PRO A 155 -4.16 -14.70 -11.29
CA PRO A 155 -5.60 -14.56 -11.52
C PRO A 155 -5.85 -13.47 -12.56
N VAL A 156 -6.76 -13.78 -13.50
CA VAL A 156 -7.20 -12.80 -14.50
C VAL A 156 -8.15 -11.83 -13.82
N PRO A 157 -7.96 -10.52 -13.97
CA PRO A 157 -8.92 -9.54 -13.45
C PRO A 157 -10.28 -9.80 -14.08
N HIS A 158 -11.28 -10.08 -13.27
CA HIS A 158 -12.66 -10.10 -13.75
C HIS A 158 -13.08 -8.65 -13.99
N LEU A 159 -13.26 -8.32 -15.24
CA LEU A 159 -13.85 -7.07 -15.70
C LEU A 159 -15.33 -7.02 -15.37
#